data_d71fe9d4318dcdcc129b95d8a1174c11
#
_entry.id   d71fe9d4318dcdcc129b95d8a1174c11
#
_cell.length_a   1.000
_cell.length_b   1.000
_cell.length_c   1.000
_cell.angle_alpha   90.00
_cell.angle_beta   90.00
_cell.angle_gamma   90.00
#
_symmetry.space_group_name_H-M   'P 1'
#
loop_
_entity.id
_entity.type
_entity.pdbx_description
1 polymer ?
#
loop_
_entity_poly.entity_id
_entity_poly.type
_entity_poly.pdbx_seq_one_letter_code
_entity_poly.pdbx_strand_id
1 'polypeptide(L)'
;MDLDVVITDNIDCFFTYKPEADFVGMNDFNPTTKQWNSSVMKFKNDKLHGRLWHKFMDDRPNLLRRFAGDQNLISDFIKETPGCESYPDSWTQSYKWYDRKGNRYAKSDMTDENNGESLVTIFHGQPNAHQSDQEWVKKAWI
;
A
#
# COMPACT_ATOMS: atom_id res chain seq x y z
N MET A 1 -3.16 -7.58 -0.99
CA MET A 1 -3.77 -6.26 -1.20
C MET A 1 -4.92 -6.09 -0.22
N ASP A 2 -5.11 -4.89 0.29
CA ASP A 2 -6.23 -4.56 1.18
C ASP A 2 -7.56 -4.49 0.44
N LEU A 3 -8.67 -4.48 1.19
CA LEU A 3 -10.02 -4.41 0.62
C LEU A 3 -10.40 -3.03 0.07
N ASP A 4 -9.64 -2.01 0.38
CA ASP A 4 -9.86 -0.63 -0.06
C ASP A 4 -8.97 -0.24 -1.27
N VAL A 5 -8.46 -1.23 -2.00
CA VAL A 5 -7.66 -1.07 -3.21
C VAL A 5 -8.52 -1.27 -4.45
N VAL A 6 -8.54 -0.30 -5.35
CA VAL A 6 -9.17 -0.39 -6.67
C VAL A 6 -8.09 -0.64 -7.71
N ILE A 7 -8.23 -1.72 -8.47
CA ILE A 7 -7.35 -2.09 -9.57
C ILE A 7 -7.88 -1.41 -10.84
N THR A 8 -7.06 -0.59 -11.47
CA THR A 8 -7.44 0.23 -12.63
C THR A 8 -6.80 -0.25 -13.94
N ASP A 9 -5.76 -1.07 -13.85
CA ASP A 9 -5.06 -1.63 -14.99
C ASP A 9 -4.47 -3.01 -14.66
N ASN A 10 -3.76 -3.63 -15.62
CA ASN A 10 -3.07 -4.91 -15.42
C ASN A 10 -2.01 -4.82 -14.32
N ILE A 11 -2.09 -5.71 -13.34
CA ILE A 11 -1.21 -5.76 -12.18
C ILE A 11 -0.18 -6.90 -12.23
N ASP A 12 0.03 -7.55 -13.36
CA ASP A 12 1.00 -8.67 -13.48
C ASP A 12 2.41 -8.25 -13.11
N CYS A 13 2.75 -6.98 -13.37
CA CYS A 13 4.04 -6.42 -13.00
C CYS A 13 4.31 -6.46 -11.48
N PHE A 14 3.30 -6.38 -10.62
CA PHE A 14 3.47 -6.48 -9.17
C PHE A 14 4.01 -7.86 -8.76
N PHE A 15 3.63 -8.91 -9.48
CA PHE A 15 4.08 -10.27 -9.18
C PHE A 15 5.48 -10.54 -9.71
N THR A 16 5.85 -9.94 -10.83
CA THR A 16 7.14 -10.18 -11.51
C THR A 16 8.24 -9.20 -11.10
N TYR A 17 7.89 -8.08 -10.49
CA TYR A 17 8.86 -7.08 -10.05
C TYR A 17 9.75 -7.60 -8.92
N LYS A 18 11.06 -7.41 -9.04
CA LYS A 18 12.06 -7.82 -8.03
C LYS A 18 11.82 -9.24 -7.51
N PRO A 19 11.90 -10.27 -8.35
CA PRO A 19 11.53 -11.65 -7.98
C PRO A 19 12.43 -12.23 -6.89
N GLU A 20 13.65 -11.69 -6.72
CA GLU A 20 14.58 -12.11 -5.70
C GLU A 20 14.40 -11.41 -4.34
N ALA A 21 13.63 -10.33 -4.29
CA ALA A 21 13.39 -9.62 -3.03
C ALA A 21 12.53 -10.46 -2.08
N ASP A 22 12.92 -10.52 -0.82
CA ASP A 22 12.16 -11.23 0.23
C ASP A 22 10.84 -10.55 0.53
N PHE A 23 10.80 -9.23 0.36
CA PHE A 23 9.62 -8.39 0.49
C PHE A 23 9.64 -7.30 -0.57
N VAL A 24 8.48 -7.01 -1.12
CA VAL A 24 8.25 -5.79 -1.92
C VAL A 24 6.96 -5.15 -1.43
N GLY A 25 7.04 -3.89 -1.05
CA GLY A 25 5.89 -3.10 -0.60
C GLY A 25 5.84 -1.76 -1.31
N MET A 26 4.78 -1.01 -1.08
CA MET A 26 4.70 0.37 -1.55
C MET A 26 5.18 1.34 -0.48
N ASN A 27 5.75 2.47 -0.90
CA ASN A 27 6.07 3.56 0.01
C ASN A 27 4.79 4.21 0.54
N ASP A 28 4.85 4.74 1.76
CA ASP A 28 3.75 5.55 2.28
C ASP A 28 3.56 6.79 1.40
N PHE A 29 2.31 7.16 1.17
CA PHE A 29 1.96 8.38 0.44
C PHE A 29 2.40 9.66 1.16
N ASN A 30 2.63 9.60 2.46
CA ASN A 30 3.23 10.69 3.22
C ASN A 30 4.77 10.58 3.19
N PRO A 31 5.46 11.38 2.38
CA PRO A 31 6.91 11.28 2.20
C PRO A 31 7.70 11.62 3.48
N THR A 32 7.04 12.18 4.50
CA THR A 32 7.72 12.54 5.76
C THR A 32 7.83 11.37 6.73
N THR A 33 7.04 10.31 6.55
CA THR A 33 7.01 9.19 7.50
C THR A 33 8.11 8.17 7.27
N LYS A 34 8.64 8.05 6.06
CA LYS A 34 9.59 6.99 5.65
C LYS A 34 9.13 5.59 6.07
N GLN A 35 7.83 5.36 6.00
CA GLN A 35 7.20 4.10 6.32
C GLN A 35 6.79 3.38 5.04
N TRP A 36 6.54 2.08 5.17
CA TRP A 36 5.89 1.29 4.14
C TRP A 36 4.37 1.40 4.32
N ASN A 37 3.65 1.44 3.21
CA ASN A 37 2.21 1.32 3.24
C ASN A 37 1.83 -0.17 3.10
N SER A 38 0.93 -0.65 3.93
CA SER A 38 0.53 -2.06 4.00
C SER A 38 -0.50 -2.48 2.94
N SER A 39 -1.03 -1.54 2.16
CA SER A 39 -2.14 -1.85 1.24
C SER A 39 -1.76 -2.77 0.08
N VAL A 40 -0.52 -2.70 -0.40
CA VAL A 40 0.00 -3.60 -1.44
C VAL A 40 1.36 -4.14 -1.06
N MET A 41 1.41 -5.44 -0.78
CA MET A 41 2.63 -6.12 -0.35
C MET A 41 2.80 -7.46 -1.06
N LYS A 42 4.06 -7.84 -1.32
CA LYS A 42 4.46 -9.15 -1.80
C LYS A 42 5.52 -9.72 -0.87
N PHE A 43 5.34 -10.95 -0.42
CA PHE A 43 6.34 -11.77 0.27
C PHE A 43 6.81 -12.88 -0.68
N LYS A 44 8.13 -13.07 -0.82
CA LYS A 44 8.71 -14.10 -1.68
C LYS A 44 8.35 -15.51 -1.21
N ASN A 45 8.31 -15.71 0.10
CA ASN A 45 8.04 -16.99 0.72
C ASN A 45 7.55 -16.84 2.17
N ASP A 46 7.23 -17.96 2.78
CA ASP A 46 6.69 -18.02 4.14
C ASP A 46 7.67 -17.61 5.24
N LYS A 47 8.98 -17.57 4.97
CA LYS A 47 9.99 -17.34 6.01
C LYS A 47 9.86 -15.96 6.64
N LEU A 48 9.82 -14.90 5.81
CA LEU A 48 9.71 -13.54 6.34
C LEU A 48 8.33 -13.29 6.93
N HIS A 49 7.27 -13.71 6.23
CA HIS A 49 5.91 -13.62 6.72
C HIS A 49 5.73 -14.40 8.03
N GLY A 50 6.25 -15.63 8.10
CA GLY A 50 6.22 -16.44 9.32
C GLY A 50 6.95 -15.79 10.49
N ARG A 51 8.12 -15.16 10.27
CA ARG A 51 8.83 -14.42 11.31
C ARG A 51 8.03 -13.23 11.84
N LEU A 52 7.38 -12.47 10.95
CA LEU A 52 6.51 -11.36 11.34
C LEU A 52 5.33 -11.86 12.17
N TRP A 53 4.70 -12.96 11.74
CA TRP A 53 3.59 -13.59 12.45
C TRP A 53 4.00 -14.09 13.84
N HIS A 54 5.12 -14.80 13.97
CA HIS A 54 5.64 -15.24 15.27
C HIS A 54 5.96 -14.06 16.17
N LYS A 55 6.65 -13.02 15.67
CA LYS A 55 6.90 -11.80 16.43
C LYS A 55 5.60 -11.19 16.98
N PHE A 56 4.56 -11.15 16.15
CA PHE A 56 3.26 -10.64 16.58
C PHE A 56 2.61 -11.53 17.65
N MET A 57 2.60 -12.84 17.46
CA MET A 57 1.95 -13.77 18.40
C MET A 57 2.67 -13.85 19.74
N ASP A 58 4.01 -13.80 19.75
CA ASP A 58 4.82 -13.93 20.96
C ASP A 58 4.69 -12.69 21.89
N ASP A 59 4.44 -11.52 21.34
CA ASP A 59 4.36 -10.28 22.13
C ASP A 59 3.12 -9.41 21.80
N ARG A 60 2.04 -10.04 21.36
CA ARG A 60 0.82 -9.38 20.92
C ARG A 60 0.33 -8.26 21.84
N PRO A 61 0.23 -8.43 23.18
CA PRO A 61 -0.29 -7.37 24.06
C PRO A 61 0.56 -6.10 24.05
N ASN A 62 1.86 -6.23 23.95
CA ASN A 62 2.78 -5.07 23.91
C ASN A 62 2.79 -4.43 22.54
N LEU A 63 2.77 -5.22 21.46
CA LEU A 63 2.74 -4.72 20.11
C LEU A 63 1.45 -3.93 19.82
N LEU A 64 0.28 -4.41 20.28
CA LEU A 64 -0.98 -3.68 20.15
C LEU A 64 -1.02 -2.36 20.96
N ARG A 65 -0.21 -2.24 21.99
CA ARG A 65 -0.05 -0.96 22.73
C ARG A 65 0.94 -0.02 22.07
N ARG A 66 2.00 -0.58 21.44
CA ARG A 66 3.10 0.17 20.86
C ARG A 66 2.77 0.72 19.47
N PHE A 67 2.05 -0.05 18.66
CA PHE A 67 1.77 0.28 17.26
C PHE A 67 0.29 0.60 17.07
N ALA A 68 0.00 1.71 16.38
CA ALA A 68 -1.36 2.15 16.11
C ALA A 68 -2.08 1.26 15.06
N GLY A 69 -1.31 0.55 14.23
CA GLY A 69 -1.84 -0.33 13.19
C GLY A 69 -0.80 -1.30 12.65
N ASP A 70 -1.22 -2.17 11.77
CA ASP A 70 -0.39 -3.17 11.09
C ASP A 70 0.74 -2.54 10.27
N GLN A 71 0.46 -1.47 9.55
CA GLN A 71 1.44 -0.71 8.77
C GLN A 71 2.65 -0.30 9.61
N ASN A 72 2.41 0.19 10.83
CA ASN A 72 3.48 0.61 11.72
C ASN A 72 4.33 -0.58 12.19
N LEU A 73 3.69 -1.71 12.53
CA LEU A 73 4.38 -2.93 12.93
C LEU A 73 5.19 -3.52 11.78
N ILE A 74 4.60 -3.61 10.59
CA ILE A 74 5.26 -4.14 9.40
C ILE A 74 6.47 -3.27 9.05
N SER A 75 6.30 -1.95 9.03
CA SER A 75 7.39 -1.01 8.75
C SER A 75 8.55 -1.14 9.73
N ASP A 76 8.25 -1.27 11.04
CA ASP A 76 9.28 -1.47 12.07
C ASP A 76 10.02 -2.81 11.89
N PHE A 77 9.31 -3.85 11.53
CA PHE A 77 9.88 -5.17 11.29
C PHE A 77 10.76 -5.22 10.04
N ILE A 78 10.28 -4.64 8.93
CA ILE A 78 10.96 -4.68 7.63
C ILE A 78 12.18 -3.75 7.59
N LYS A 79 12.14 -2.63 8.30
CA LYS A 79 13.21 -1.64 8.37
C LYS A 79 14.59 -2.23 8.62
N GLU A 80 14.66 -3.29 9.41
CA GLU A 80 15.91 -3.97 9.79
C GLU A 80 16.13 -5.29 9.04
N THR A 81 15.26 -5.59 8.07
CA THR A 81 15.30 -6.82 7.30
C THR A 81 15.95 -6.58 5.93
N PRO A 82 17.08 -7.23 5.61
CA PRO A 82 17.67 -7.13 4.28
C PRO A 82 16.76 -7.76 3.23
N GLY A 83 16.94 -7.37 1.97
CA GLY A 83 16.18 -7.92 0.85
C GLY A 83 14.77 -7.35 0.69
N CYS A 84 14.49 -6.20 1.31
CA CYS A 84 13.23 -5.47 1.17
C CYS A 84 13.35 -4.36 0.14
N GLU A 85 12.40 -4.27 -0.77
CA GLU A 85 12.37 -3.36 -1.91
C GLU A 85 11.03 -2.63 -1.99
N SER A 86 11.02 -1.47 -2.66
CA SER A 86 9.78 -0.73 -2.95
C SER A 86 9.31 -0.94 -4.37
N TYR A 87 7.99 -1.00 -4.56
CA TYR A 87 7.39 -0.80 -5.88
C TYR A 87 7.64 0.62 -6.38
N PRO A 88 7.69 0.84 -7.70
CA PRO A 88 7.69 2.19 -8.26
C PRO A 88 6.47 3.00 -7.77
N ASP A 89 6.71 4.22 -7.29
CA ASP A 89 5.63 5.08 -6.76
C ASP A 89 4.55 5.38 -7.82
N SER A 90 4.93 5.34 -9.11
CA SER A 90 3.99 5.56 -10.21
C SER A 90 2.94 4.46 -10.40
N TRP A 91 3.12 3.29 -9.78
CA TRP A 91 2.16 2.19 -9.89
C TRP A 91 0.98 2.30 -8.94
N THR A 92 1.12 3.13 -7.92
CA THR A 92 0.13 3.29 -6.87
C THR A 92 -0.21 4.75 -6.64
N GLN A 93 -1.45 5.04 -6.29
CA GLN A 93 -1.86 6.36 -5.88
C GLN A 93 -2.86 6.31 -4.73
N SER A 94 -2.87 7.39 -3.94
CA SER A 94 -3.89 7.59 -2.92
C SER A 94 -5.08 8.34 -3.52
N TYR A 95 -6.29 7.88 -3.24
CA TYR A 95 -7.50 8.57 -3.68
C TYR A 95 -7.61 9.98 -3.10
N LYS A 96 -7.11 10.24 -1.90
CA LYS A 96 -7.37 11.48 -1.17
C LYS A 96 -6.19 12.10 -0.41
N TRP A 97 -5.01 11.49 -0.41
CA TRP A 97 -3.86 12.12 0.25
C TRP A 97 -3.29 13.27 -0.56
N TYR A 98 -3.00 14.36 0.16
CA TYR A 98 -2.43 15.57 -0.39
C TYR A 98 -1.24 16.00 0.45
N ASP A 99 -0.27 16.66 -0.18
CA ASP A 99 0.78 17.34 0.55
C ASP A 99 0.23 18.60 1.27
N ARG A 100 1.10 19.28 2.04
CA ARG A 100 0.70 20.50 2.76
C ARG A 100 0.30 21.67 1.84
N LYS A 101 0.61 21.59 0.57
CA LYS A 101 0.26 22.59 -0.45
C LYS A 101 -1.01 22.22 -1.23
N GLY A 102 -1.64 21.10 -0.90
CA GLY A 102 -2.82 20.60 -1.57
C GLY A 102 -2.54 19.76 -2.82
N ASN A 103 -1.27 19.46 -3.13
CA ASN A 103 -0.96 18.53 -4.22
C ASN A 103 -1.10 17.09 -3.73
N ARG A 104 -1.69 16.22 -4.54
CA ARG A 104 -1.72 14.81 -4.27
C ARG A 104 -0.31 14.21 -4.38
N TYR A 105 -0.02 13.23 -3.56
CA TYR A 105 1.21 12.43 -3.71
C TYR A 105 1.16 11.52 -4.93
N ALA A 106 -0.04 11.23 -5.41
CA ALA A 106 -0.25 10.52 -6.64
C ALA A 106 -0.12 11.44 -7.86
N LYS A 107 0.31 10.88 -8.99
CA LYS A 107 0.58 11.64 -10.22
C LYS A 107 -0.67 12.16 -10.90
N SER A 108 -1.82 11.53 -10.69
CA SER A 108 -3.05 11.90 -11.37
C SER A 108 -4.05 12.54 -10.42
N ASP A 109 -4.81 13.49 -10.92
CA ASP A 109 -6.06 13.89 -10.31
C ASP A 109 -7.00 12.70 -10.29
N MET A 110 -7.69 12.49 -9.21
CA MET A 110 -8.68 11.41 -9.11
C MET A 110 -9.99 11.81 -9.77
N THR A 111 -9.90 12.23 -11.02
CA THR A 111 -11.03 12.56 -11.90
C THR A 111 -11.23 11.46 -12.93
N ASP A 112 -12.39 11.43 -13.57
CA ASP A 112 -12.68 10.46 -14.64
C ASP A 112 -11.72 10.59 -15.83
N GLU A 113 -11.11 11.77 -16.02
CA GLU A 113 -10.18 12.04 -17.11
C GLU A 113 -8.78 11.48 -16.86
N ASN A 114 -8.37 11.34 -15.61
CA ASN A 114 -6.98 11.06 -15.22
C ASN A 114 -6.78 9.75 -14.46
N ASN A 115 -7.77 8.87 -14.44
CA ASN A 115 -7.71 7.63 -13.66
C ASN A 115 -6.75 6.56 -14.18
N GLY A 116 -6.22 6.73 -15.37
CA GLY A 116 -5.41 5.73 -16.06
C GLY A 116 -3.91 5.77 -15.80
N GLU A 117 -3.43 6.65 -14.93
CA GLU A 117 -1.98 6.82 -14.75
C GLU A 117 -1.36 5.88 -13.72
N SER A 118 -2.12 5.32 -12.80
CA SER A 118 -1.66 4.31 -11.83
C SER A 118 -2.37 2.99 -12.06
N LEU A 119 -1.70 1.89 -11.66
CA LEU A 119 -2.25 0.55 -11.80
C LEU A 119 -3.25 0.23 -10.68
N VAL A 120 -3.05 0.85 -9.52
CA VAL A 120 -3.94 0.68 -8.36
C VAL A 120 -4.14 2.00 -7.63
N THR A 121 -5.34 2.18 -7.11
CA THR A 121 -5.72 3.32 -6.27
C THR A 121 -6.16 2.86 -4.89
N ILE A 122 -5.61 3.45 -3.85
CA ILE A 122 -5.89 3.12 -2.46
C ILE A 122 -6.86 4.14 -1.84
N PHE A 123 -7.94 3.64 -1.26
CA PHE A 123 -8.96 4.43 -0.57
C PHE A 123 -8.72 4.36 0.94
N HIS A 124 -8.14 5.40 1.52
CA HIS A 124 -7.90 5.46 2.97
C HIS A 124 -9.13 6.03 3.69
N GLY A 125 -9.78 5.23 4.54
CA GLY A 125 -10.93 5.68 5.33
C GLY A 125 -12.09 6.17 4.45
N GLN A 126 -12.63 7.36 4.69
CA GLN A 126 -13.80 7.87 3.95
C GLN A 126 -13.43 8.84 2.82
N PRO A 127 -14.06 8.78 1.63
CA PRO A 127 -14.99 7.73 1.23
C PRO A 127 -14.27 6.41 0.95
N ASN A 128 -14.96 5.28 1.15
CA ASN A 128 -14.51 3.99 0.63
C ASN A 128 -14.79 3.92 -0.88
N ALA A 129 -14.19 2.96 -1.60
CA ALA A 129 -14.35 2.82 -3.04
C ALA A 129 -15.84 2.72 -3.47
N HIS A 130 -16.64 1.92 -2.76
CA HIS A 130 -18.07 1.74 -3.03
C HIS A 130 -18.93 2.99 -2.78
N GLN A 131 -18.37 4.02 -2.15
CA GLN A 131 -19.05 5.29 -1.87
C GLN A 131 -18.66 6.38 -2.86
N SER A 132 -17.74 6.09 -3.78
CA SER A 132 -17.30 7.04 -4.79
C SER A 132 -18.35 7.19 -5.88
N ASP A 133 -18.63 8.43 -6.28
CA ASP A 133 -19.51 8.75 -7.40
C ASP A 133 -18.80 8.73 -8.75
N GLN A 134 -17.48 8.60 -8.77
CA GLN A 134 -16.69 8.64 -9.99
C GLN A 134 -16.88 7.38 -10.84
N GLU A 135 -17.17 7.57 -12.13
CA GLU A 135 -17.52 6.50 -13.06
C GLU A 135 -16.39 5.46 -13.24
N TRP A 136 -15.13 5.89 -13.25
CA TRP A 136 -14.01 4.96 -13.35
C TRP A 136 -13.91 4.04 -12.11
N VAL A 137 -14.24 4.55 -10.91
CA VAL A 137 -14.29 3.72 -9.69
C VAL A 137 -15.41 2.70 -9.80
N LYS A 138 -16.61 3.13 -10.17
CA LYS A 138 -17.76 2.23 -10.35
C LYS A 138 -17.49 1.14 -11.40
N LYS A 139 -16.76 1.48 -12.46
CA LYS A 139 -16.38 0.54 -13.51
C LYS A 139 -15.32 -0.47 -13.07
N ALA A 140 -14.36 -0.05 -12.25
CA ALA A 140 -13.26 -0.89 -11.79
C ALA A 140 -13.60 -1.66 -10.49
N TRP A 141 -14.51 -1.15 -9.69
CA TRP A 141 -14.98 -1.78 -8.45
C TRP A 141 -16.14 -2.72 -8.76
N ILE A 142 -15.84 -3.98 -8.99
CA ILE A 142 -16.82 -5.04 -9.30
C ILE A 142 -16.95 -5.98 -8.10
#